data_048aa35628adaa0618e0d12af4b3e68b
#
_entry.id   048aa35628adaa0618e0d12af4b3e68b
#
_cell.length_a   1.000
_cell.length_b   1.000
_cell.length_c   1.000
_cell.angle_alpha   90.00
_cell.angle_beta   90.00
_cell.angle_gamma   90.00
#
_symmetry.space_group_name_H-M   'P 1'
#
loop_
_entity.id
_entity.type
_entity.pdbx_description
1 polymer ?
#
loop_
_entity_poly.entity_id
_entity_poly.type
_entity_poly.pdbx_seq_one_letter_code
_entity_poly.pdbx_strand_id
1 'polypeptide(L)'
;GYVIPNCKGYEDENGPRMVKTPWYDEEIPFIEAAEIGTEKVIKDHSTIGIVVTTDGSIGELTRNDYVEAEQRVIMELKEIGKPFIVVMNSTHPMLPETERLAEKLNTEYGVPVLPISIENMTERDIYSILREALYEFPVMEVKFNMPEWIACLAPNNWLKKIYIEKIRESVIEIDKLRDIENITSYFTDSEYISKAYLSEVNTSTGEVTITLDAPGELYNQVLKDIIGINIENKADLLTLFQDYNEAKQEYDQIKVALKMVKTTGYGVASPTLADMKLDTPEIIKQGSRYGIKLKAVAPSIHMIRVDVESTFEPIIGSEIQSKELIDYLMKD
;
A
#
# COMPACT_ATOMS: atom_id res chain seq x y z
N GLY A 1 11.95 8.66 -37.46
CA GLY A 1 12.62 7.72 -38.21
C GLY A 1 14.09 7.98 -38.48
N TYR A 2 14.91 6.98 -38.22
CA TYR A 2 16.34 7.03 -38.52
C TYR A 2 16.60 6.41 -39.89
N VAL A 3 17.58 6.96 -40.59
CA VAL A 3 17.98 6.43 -41.88
C VAL A 3 18.81 5.16 -41.68
N ILE A 4 18.41 4.11 -42.39
CA ILE A 4 19.09 2.83 -42.40
C ILE A 4 20.17 2.86 -43.50
N PRO A 5 21.38 2.39 -43.25
CA PRO A 5 22.39 2.27 -44.29
C PRO A 5 21.85 1.53 -45.51
N ASN A 6 22.26 1.96 -46.70
CA ASN A 6 21.81 1.40 -48.01
C ASN A 6 20.33 1.63 -48.37
N CYS A 7 19.58 2.42 -47.63
CA CYS A 7 18.21 2.82 -47.97
C CYS A 7 18.23 3.85 -49.10
N LYS A 8 17.23 3.80 -49.99
CA LYS A 8 17.11 4.76 -51.10
C LYS A 8 16.12 5.86 -50.77
N GLY A 9 16.31 7.09 -51.31
CA GLY A 9 15.31 8.17 -51.25
C GLY A 9 15.60 9.34 -50.33
N TYR A 10 16.73 9.35 -49.63
CA TYR A 10 17.17 10.48 -48.81
C TYR A 10 18.18 11.40 -49.54
N GLU A 11 18.63 11.00 -50.73
CA GLU A 11 19.46 11.79 -51.66
C GLU A 11 18.72 11.97 -52.98
N ASP A 12 18.93 13.09 -53.65
CA ASP A 12 18.52 13.34 -55.01
C ASP A 12 19.75 13.57 -55.92
N GLU A 13 19.57 13.89 -57.21
CA GLU A 13 20.63 14.05 -58.16
C GLU A 13 21.66 15.14 -57.79
N ASN A 14 21.31 16.05 -56.88
CA ASN A 14 22.09 17.22 -56.46
C ASN A 14 22.68 17.09 -55.03
N GLY A 15 22.47 15.97 -54.36
CA GLY A 15 22.94 15.72 -52.98
C GLY A 15 21.82 15.42 -51.98
N PRO A 16 21.98 15.75 -50.69
CA PRO A 16 20.95 15.45 -49.70
C PRO A 16 19.60 16.13 -50.04
N ARG A 17 18.54 15.36 -50.04
CA ARG A 17 17.19 15.87 -50.28
C ARG A 17 16.82 16.91 -49.20
N MET A 18 16.56 18.16 -49.62
CA MET A 18 16.19 19.24 -48.74
C MET A 18 14.67 19.30 -48.58
N VAL A 19 14.18 19.60 -47.35
CA VAL A 19 12.76 19.68 -47.06
C VAL A 19 12.48 20.87 -46.14
N LYS A 20 11.31 21.48 -46.33
CA LYS A 20 10.80 22.55 -45.45
C LYS A 20 10.03 21.96 -44.28
N THR A 21 10.31 22.40 -43.08
CA THR A 21 9.66 21.93 -41.85
C THR A 21 8.95 23.07 -41.12
N PRO A 22 7.97 22.81 -40.27
CA PRO A 22 7.32 23.84 -39.44
C PRO A 22 8.23 24.44 -38.37
N TRP A 23 9.39 23.85 -38.11
CA TRP A 23 10.27 24.21 -36.99
C TRP A 23 11.43 25.13 -37.39
N TYR A 24 11.73 25.21 -38.70
CA TYR A 24 12.79 26.01 -39.23
C TYR A 24 12.32 26.86 -40.43
N ASP A 25 12.79 28.09 -40.51
CA ASP A 25 12.48 28.99 -41.62
C ASP A 25 13.20 28.57 -42.92
N GLU A 26 14.35 27.92 -42.79
CA GLU A 26 15.15 27.43 -43.89
C GLU A 26 14.93 25.96 -44.17
N GLU A 27 15.20 25.52 -45.41
CA GLU A 27 15.15 24.09 -45.75
C GLU A 27 16.33 23.35 -45.09
N ILE A 28 16.03 22.17 -44.50
CA ILE A 28 17.02 21.31 -43.87
C ILE A 28 17.07 19.95 -44.55
N PRO A 29 18.16 19.17 -44.39
CA PRO A 29 18.23 17.82 -44.92
C PRO A 29 17.09 16.94 -44.44
N PHE A 30 16.53 16.11 -45.33
CA PHE A 30 15.41 15.21 -45.01
C PHE A 30 15.71 14.30 -43.80
N ILE A 31 16.93 13.81 -43.69
CA ILE A 31 17.41 12.97 -42.58
C ILE A 31 17.23 13.72 -41.26
N GLU A 32 17.73 14.94 -41.17
CA GLU A 32 17.62 15.78 -39.99
C GLU A 32 16.17 16.15 -39.64
N ALA A 33 15.40 16.46 -40.68
CA ALA A 33 13.97 16.72 -40.52
C ALA A 33 13.20 15.52 -39.96
N ALA A 34 13.50 14.32 -40.41
CA ALA A 34 12.91 13.08 -39.94
C ALA A 34 13.28 12.78 -38.47
N GLU A 35 14.54 12.97 -38.08
CA GLU A 35 14.99 12.79 -36.71
C GLU A 35 14.31 13.76 -35.75
N ILE A 36 14.37 15.07 -36.04
CA ILE A 36 13.75 16.13 -35.23
C ILE A 36 12.24 15.94 -35.13
N GLY A 37 11.59 15.63 -36.24
CA GLY A 37 10.14 15.41 -36.30
C GLY A 37 9.73 14.22 -35.40
N THR A 38 10.46 13.11 -35.48
CA THR A 38 10.20 11.93 -34.66
C THR A 38 10.42 12.23 -33.17
N GLU A 39 11.53 12.90 -32.84
CA GLU A 39 11.84 13.28 -31.45
C GLU A 39 10.75 14.15 -30.86
N LYS A 40 10.31 15.20 -31.57
CA LYS A 40 9.25 16.11 -31.11
C LYS A 40 7.91 15.40 -30.92
N VAL A 41 7.52 14.54 -31.87
CA VAL A 41 6.27 13.78 -31.74
C VAL A 41 6.31 12.87 -30.50
N ILE A 42 7.41 12.19 -30.28
CA ILE A 42 7.55 11.31 -29.11
C ILE A 42 7.58 12.12 -27.82
N LYS A 43 8.37 13.18 -27.73
CA LYS A 43 8.51 13.97 -26.51
C LYS A 43 7.24 14.73 -26.15
N ASP A 44 6.62 15.38 -27.13
CA ASP A 44 5.61 16.41 -26.87
C ASP A 44 4.17 15.88 -27.03
N HIS A 45 3.96 14.85 -27.88
CA HIS A 45 2.62 14.44 -28.30
C HIS A 45 2.25 12.99 -28.06
N SER A 46 3.22 12.09 -27.83
CA SER A 46 2.91 10.68 -27.58
C SER A 46 2.97 10.29 -26.11
N THR A 47 2.07 9.42 -25.70
CA THR A 47 2.03 8.82 -24.36
C THR A 47 2.86 7.55 -24.31
N ILE A 48 2.96 6.84 -25.44
CA ILE A 48 3.68 5.58 -25.59
C ILE A 48 4.40 5.51 -26.93
N GLY A 49 5.53 4.81 -26.97
CA GLY A 49 6.30 4.54 -28.18
C GLY A 49 6.09 3.11 -28.67
N ILE A 50 6.05 2.94 -29.98
CA ILE A 50 6.15 1.63 -30.64
C ILE A 50 7.30 1.69 -31.62
N VAL A 51 8.38 0.97 -31.32
CA VAL A 51 9.52 0.82 -32.25
C VAL A 51 9.21 -0.33 -33.19
N VAL A 52 9.25 -0.05 -34.48
CA VAL A 52 9.07 -1.10 -35.50
C VAL A 52 10.42 -1.46 -36.09
N THR A 53 10.79 -2.72 -35.99
CA THR A 53 12.00 -3.30 -36.63
C THR A 53 11.63 -4.56 -37.42
N THR A 54 12.60 -5.29 -37.93
CA THR A 54 12.38 -6.53 -38.71
C THR A 54 13.45 -7.58 -38.40
N ASP A 55 13.10 -8.83 -38.60
CA ASP A 55 14.05 -9.96 -38.61
C ASP A 55 14.87 -10.05 -39.90
N GLY A 56 14.67 -9.14 -40.85
CA GLY A 56 15.31 -9.15 -42.18
C GLY A 56 14.54 -9.93 -43.27
N SER A 57 13.37 -10.47 -42.92
CA SER A 57 12.49 -11.15 -43.91
C SER A 57 11.65 -10.20 -44.74
N ILE A 58 11.68 -8.90 -44.43
CA ILE A 58 10.89 -7.86 -45.07
C ILE A 58 11.78 -6.95 -45.92
N GLY A 59 11.47 -6.82 -47.21
CA GLY A 59 12.20 -5.94 -48.13
C GLY A 59 13.51 -6.52 -48.64
N GLU A 60 14.42 -5.64 -49.10
CA GLU A 60 15.70 -6.02 -49.70
C GLU A 60 16.88 -5.91 -48.73
N LEU A 61 16.69 -5.29 -47.56
CA LEU A 61 17.73 -5.07 -46.55
C LEU A 61 17.85 -6.25 -45.60
N THR A 62 19.05 -6.57 -45.17
CA THR A 62 19.32 -7.66 -44.23
C THR A 62 19.05 -7.20 -42.78
N ARG A 63 18.89 -8.14 -41.87
CA ARG A 63 18.76 -7.83 -40.42
C ARG A 63 19.87 -6.91 -39.90
N ASN A 64 21.12 -7.12 -40.36
CA ASN A 64 22.26 -6.35 -39.90
C ASN A 64 22.19 -4.86 -40.28
N ASP A 65 21.53 -4.52 -41.39
CA ASP A 65 21.37 -3.14 -41.82
C ASP A 65 20.50 -2.32 -40.85
N TYR A 66 19.63 -2.98 -40.10
CA TYR A 66 18.71 -2.31 -39.13
C TYR A 66 19.30 -2.14 -37.73
N VAL A 67 20.31 -2.91 -37.34
CA VAL A 67 20.79 -3.02 -35.94
C VAL A 67 21.23 -1.68 -35.38
N GLU A 68 22.02 -0.91 -36.11
CA GLU A 68 22.56 0.38 -35.63
C GLU A 68 21.44 1.40 -35.40
N ALA A 69 20.55 1.55 -36.37
CA ALA A 69 19.40 2.46 -36.25
C ALA A 69 18.43 2.04 -35.14
N GLU A 70 18.18 0.74 -34.99
CA GLU A 70 17.34 0.16 -33.94
C GLU A 70 17.91 0.44 -32.55
N GLN A 71 19.18 0.16 -32.31
CA GLN A 71 19.85 0.40 -31.04
C GLN A 71 19.84 1.89 -30.68
N ARG A 72 20.07 2.78 -31.64
CA ARG A 72 20.03 4.22 -31.44
C ARG A 72 18.63 4.67 -31.00
N VAL A 73 17.56 4.26 -31.71
CA VAL A 73 16.16 4.59 -31.37
C VAL A 73 15.83 4.12 -29.95
N ILE A 74 16.20 2.88 -29.62
CA ILE A 74 15.91 2.30 -28.30
C ILE A 74 16.63 3.06 -27.18
N MET A 75 17.89 3.44 -27.38
CA MET A 75 18.63 4.22 -26.40
C MET A 75 18.00 5.59 -26.19
N GLU A 76 17.65 6.29 -27.26
CA GLU A 76 16.99 7.61 -27.16
C GLU A 76 15.62 7.54 -26.50
N LEU A 77 14.82 6.50 -26.77
CA LEU A 77 13.54 6.29 -26.08
C LEU A 77 13.72 6.03 -24.58
N LYS A 78 14.75 5.28 -24.18
CA LYS A 78 15.10 5.08 -22.78
C LYS A 78 15.50 6.39 -22.09
N GLU A 79 16.28 7.23 -22.78
CA GLU A 79 16.68 8.55 -22.26
C GLU A 79 15.47 9.49 -22.09
N ILE A 80 14.50 9.43 -22.99
CA ILE A 80 13.25 10.19 -22.91
C ILE A 80 12.38 9.71 -21.70
N GLY A 81 12.56 8.45 -21.27
CA GLY A 81 11.85 7.88 -20.12
C GLY A 81 10.36 7.60 -20.36
N LYS A 82 9.93 7.54 -21.64
CA LYS A 82 8.54 7.15 -21.95
C LYS A 82 8.41 5.65 -22.12
N PRO A 83 7.25 5.06 -21.75
CA PRO A 83 7.02 3.65 -21.97
C PRO A 83 7.00 3.33 -23.47
N PHE A 84 7.67 2.25 -23.89
CA PHE A 84 7.67 1.79 -25.27
C PHE A 84 7.85 0.28 -25.35
N ILE A 85 7.45 -0.27 -26.50
CA ILE A 85 7.65 -1.66 -26.88
C ILE A 85 8.29 -1.74 -28.27
N VAL A 86 8.81 -2.90 -28.59
CA VAL A 86 9.37 -3.19 -29.93
C VAL A 86 8.47 -4.20 -30.63
N VAL A 87 8.03 -3.87 -31.84
CA VAL A 87 7.35 -4.77 -32.76
C VAL A 87 8.34 -5.21 -33.84
N MET A 88 8.70 -6.48 -33.85
CA MET A 88 9.57 -7.06 -34.84
C MET A 88 8.72 -7.63 -36.00
N ASN A 89 8.67 -6.90 -37.11
CA ASN A 89 7.93 -7.32 -38.28
C ASN A 89 8.60 -8.49 -38.99
N SER A 90 7.90 -9.59 -39.15
CA SER A 90 8.40 -10.81 -39.81
C SER A 90 7.35 -11.40 -40.72
N THR A 91 7.77 -11.98 -41.84
CA THR A 91 6.88 -12.78 -42.71
C THR A 91 6.45 -14.09 -42.04
N HIS A 92 7.21 -14.57 -41.06
CA HIS A 92 6.99 -15.85 -40.37
C HIS A 92 7.25 -15.70 -38.86
N PRO A 93 6.40 -14.95 -38.12
CA PRO A 93 6.64 -14.60 -36.72
C PRO A 93 6.71 -15.81 -35.75
N MET A 94 6.10 -16.93 -36.14
CA MET A 94 6.02 -18.16 -35.33
C MET A 94 7.18 -19.14 -35.59
N LEU A 95 8.15 -18.78 -36.41
CA LEU A 95 9.34 -19.63 -36.60
C LEU A 95 10.21 -19.59 -35.34
N PRO A 96 10.76 -20.75 -34.91
CA PRO A 96 11.65 -20.81 -33.74
C PRO A 96 12.87 -19.89 -33.82
N GLU A 97 13.34 -19.54 -35.00
CA GLU A 97 14.45 -18.61 -35.19
C GLU A 97 14.02 -17.18 -34.91
N THR A 98 12.84 -16.79 -35.36
CA THR A 98 12.25 -15.48 -35.12
C THR A 98 11.92 -15.28 -33.65
N GLU A 99 11.33 -16.29 -33.01
CA GLU A 99 11.04 -16.25 -31.56
C GLU A 99 12.32 -16.12 -30.72
N ARG A 100 13.37 -16.90 -31.03
CA ARG A 100 14.70 -16.79 -30.36
C ARG A 100 15.34 -15.42 -30.55
N LEU A 101 15.20 -14.82 -31.73
CA LEU A 101 15.71 -13.48 -31.98
C LEU A 101 14.94 -12.46 -31.15
N ALA A 102 13.61 -12.56 -31.06
CA ALA A 102 12.78 -11.69 -30.22
C ALA A 102 13.14 -11.82 -28.73
N GLU A 103 13.31 -13.03 -28.23
CA GLU A 103 13.73 -13.29 -26.83
C GLU A 103 15.14 -12.70 -26.55
N LYS A 104 16.08 -12.87 -27.48
CA LYS A 104 17.42 -12.28 -27.36
C LYS A 104 17.35 -10.76 -27.27
N LEU A 105 16.59 -10.11 -28.16
CA LEU A 105 16.43 -8.66 -28.17
C LEU A 105 15.66 -8.16 -26.93
N ASN A 106 14.66 -8.89 -26.46
CA ASN A 106 13.97 -8.60 -25.21
C ASN A 106 14.95 -8.56 -24.04
N THR A 107 15.82 -9.56 -23.92
CA THR A 107 16.85 -9.62 -22.87
C THR A 107 17.88 -8.50 -23.03
N GLU A 108 18.32 -8.21 -24.25
CA GLU A 108 19.32 -7.18 -24.55
C GLU A 108 18.80 -5.76 -24.27
N TYR A 109 17.57 -5.49 -24.69
CA TYR A 109 16.97 -4.16 -24.55
C TYR A 109 16.20 -3.96 -23.25
N GLY A 110 15.82 -5.03 -22.54
CA GLY A 110 15.02 -4.96 -21.32
C GLY A 110 13.61 -4.36 -21.54
N VAL A 111 13.08 -4.53 -22.75
CA VAL A 111 11.72 -4.11 -23.16
C VAL A 111 11.08 -5.20 -24.01
N PRO A 112 9.73 -5.31 -24.02
CA PRO A 112 9.04 -6.32 -24.81
C PRO A 112 9.36 -6.21 -26.29
N VAL A 113 9.70 -7.33 -26.91
CA VAL A 113 9.88 -7.47 -28.34
C VAL A 113 8.88 -8.48 -28.88
N LEU A 114 7.93 -8.02 -29.67
CA LEU A 114 6.82 -8.84 -30.20
C LEU A 114 7.09 -9.17 -31.67
N PRO A 115 7.33 -10.45 -32.03
CA PRO A 115 7.37 -10.86 -33.43
C PRO A 115 5.95 -10.94 -33.99
N ILE A 116 5.67 -10.12 -35.01
CA ILE A 116 4.31 -9.99 -35.60
C ILE A 116 4.45 -9.84 -37.12
N SER A 117 3.53 -10.43 -37.90
CA SER A 117 3.37 -10.12 -39.31
C SER A 117 2.42 -8.93 -39.47
N ILE A 118 2.98 -7.74 -39.75
CA ILE A 118 2.17 -6.53 -39.92
C ILE A 118 1.21 -6.66 -41.09
N GLU A 119 1.62 -7.33 -42.16
CA GLU A 119 0.78 -7.57 -43.34
C GLU A 119 -0.46 -8.44 -43.01
N ASN A 120 -0.30 -9.43 -42.13
CA ASN A 120 -1.34 -10.36 -41.73
C ASN A 120 -1.80 -10.14 -40.28
N MET A 121 -1.68 -8.90 -39.77
CA MET A 121 -2.00 -8.56 -38.39
C MET A 121 -3.46 -8.85 -38.06
N THR A 122 -3.68 -9.56 -36.98
CA THR A 122 -5.00 -9.89 -36.46
C THR A 122 -5.41 -8.96 -35.31
N GLU A 123 -6.68 -8.95 -34.97
CA GLU A 123 -7.19 -8.25 -33.79
C GLU A 123 -6.46 -8.70 -32.50
N ARG A 124 -6.11 -9.99 -32.42
CA ARG A 124 -5.37 -10.55 -31.28
C ARG A 124 -3.96 -9.96 -31.16
N ASP A 125 -3.29 -9.72 -32.27
CA ASP A 125 -1.98 -9.12 -32.31
C ASP A 125 -2.03 -7.66 -31.84
N ILE A 126 -3.07 -6.92 -32.23
CA ILE A 126 -3.32 -5.55 -31.78
C ILE A 126 -3.54 -5.52 -30.26
N TYR A 127 -4.36 -6.42 -29.71
CA TYR A 127 -4.54 -6.55 -28.27
C TYR A 127 -3.25 -6.87 -27.54
N SER A 128 -2.42 -7.74 -28.10
CA SER A 128 -1.10 -8.08 -27.52
C SER A 128 -0.18 -6.88 -27.47
N ILE A 129 -0.09 -6.11 -28.58
CA ILE A 129 0.68 -4.86 -28.63
C ILE A 129 0.21 -3.87 -27.55
N LEU A 130 -1.10 -3.62 -27.48
CA LEU A 130 -1.67 -2.67 -26.51
C LEU A 130 -1.45 -3.13 -25.06
N ARG A 131 -1.61 -4.42 -24.80
CA ARG A 131 -1.41 -5.00 -23.47
C ARG A 131 0.03 -4.84 -23.02
N GLU A 132 0.99 -5.30 -23.83
CA GLU A 132 2.42 -5.18 -23.49
C GLU A 132 2.85 -3.71 -23.36
N ALA A 133 2.28 -2.85 -24.19
CA ALA A 133 2.50 -1.43 -24.11
C ALA A 133 2.00 -0.82 -22.78
N LEU A 134 0.81 -1.22 -22.31
CA LEU A 134 0.28 -0.79 -21.01
C LEU A 134 1.13 -1.29 -19.84
N TYR A 135 1.69 -2.48 -19.94
CA TYR A 135 2.55 -3.05 -18.90
C TYR A 135 3.88 -2.29 -18.74
N GLU A 136 4.30 -1.50 -19.73
CA GLU A 136 5.49 -0.64 -19.64
C GLU A 136 5.24 0.71 -18.95
N PHE A 137 3.99 1.04 -18.60
CA PHE A 137 3.70 2.28 -17.86
C PHE A 137 4.32 2.25 -16.47
N PRO A 138 4.90 3.39 -16.02
CA PRO A 138 5.46 3.50 -14.69
C PRO A 138 4.36 3.45 -13.62
N VAL A 139 4.68 2.81 -12.50
CA VAL A 139 3.85 2.85 -11.30
C VAL A 139 4.28 4.06 -10.47
N MET A 140 3.34 4.97 -10.24
CA MET A 140 3.56 6.19 -9.46
C MET A 140 3.21 6.01 -7.99
N GLU A 141 2.18 5.19 -7.70
CA GLU A 141 1.71 4.95 -6.35
C GLU A 141 1.14 3.52 -6.24
N VAL A 142 1.54 2.82 -5.18
CA VAL A 142 0.95 1.53 -4.81
C VAL A 142 0.19 1.69 -3.50
N LYS A 143 -1.12 1.52 -3.54
CA LYS A 143 -2.00 1.54 -2.38
C LYS A 143 -2.26 0.13 -1.90
N PHE A 144 -2.19 -0.09 -0.59
CA PHE A 144 -2.51 -1.37 0.02
C PHE A 144 -3.75 -1.24 0.89
N ASN A 145 -4.78 -2.00 0.56
CA ASN A 145 -5.95 -2.19 1.40
C ASN A 145 -5.73 -3.42 2.27
N MET A 146 -5.72 -3.23 3.58
CA MET A 146 -5.70 -4.32 4.56
C MET A 146 -7.03 -4.35 5.33
N PRO A 147 -7.39 -5.46 5.99
CA PRO A 147 -8.59 -5.52 6.82
C PRO A 147 -8.64 -4.35 7.83
N GLU A 148 -9.78 -3.66 7.93
CA GLU A 148 -9.94 -2.49 8.78
C GLU A 148 -9.55 -2.74 10.24
N TRP A 149 -9.85 -3.95 10.75
CA TRP A 149 -9.50 -4.32 12.10
C TRP A 149 -7.98 -4.40 12.33
N ILE A 150 -7.17 -4.77 11.31
CA ILE A 150 -5.70 -4.72 11.37
C ILE A 150 -5.22 -3.26 11.31
N ALA A 151 -5.84 -2.46 10.45
CA ALA A 151 -5.52 -1.04 10.34
C ALA A 151 -5.74 -0.28 11.66
N CYS A 152 -6.76 -0.66 12.45
CA CYS A 152 -7.08 -0.08 13.76
C CYS A 152 -6.13 -0.51 14.89
N LEU A 153 -5.32 -1.57 14.72
CA LEU A 153 -4.37 -2.02 15.74
C LEU A 153 -3.33 -0.94 16.07
N ALA A 154 -2.85 -0.97 17.29
CA ALA A 154 -1.79 -0.06 17.73
C ALA A 154 -0.53 -0.22 16.86
N PRO A 155 0.25 0.86 16.60
CA PRO A 155 1.45 0.81 15.74
C PRO A 155 2.51 -0.20 16.18
N ASN A 156 2.56 -0.50 17.47
CA ASN A 156 3.49 -1.47 18.07
C ASN A 156 2.96 -2.92 18.07
N ASN A 157 1.71 -3.15 17.62
CA ASN A 157 1.16 -4.50 17.54
C ASN A 157 1.97 -5.37 16.58
N TRP A 158 2.26 -6.60 16.96
CA TRP A 158 3.08 -7.54 16.21
C TRP A 158 2.53 -7.83 14.80
N LEU A 159 1.22 -8.06 14.68
CA LEU A 159 0.58 -8.36 13.40
C LEU A 159 0.64 -7.17 12.44
N LYS A 160 0.35 -5.95 12.93
CA LYS A 160 0.44 -4.73 12.11
C LYS A 160 1.86 -4.50 11.60
N LYS A 161 2.88 -4.79 12.42
CA LYS A 161 4.29 -4.70 12.00
C LYS A 161 4.59 -5.68 10.86
N ILE A 162 4.16 -6.95 10.97
CA ILE A 162 4.34 -7.96 9.93
C ILE A 162 3.73 -7.49 8.60
N TYR A 163 2.49 -6.96 8.62
CA TYR A 163 1.87 -6.42 7.42
C TYR A 163 2.68 -5.28 6.80
N ILE A 164 3.12 -4.32 7.62
CA ILE A 164 3.90 -3.17 7.15
C ILE A 164 5.26 -3.61 6.58
N GLU A 165 5.94 -4.55 7.22
CA GLU A 165 7.22 -5.09 6.76
C GLU A 165 7.06 -5.82 5.42
N LYS A 166 6.08 -6.72 5.32
CA LYS A 166 5.78 -7.43 4.07
C LYS A 166 5.41 -6.49 2.93
N ILE A 167 4.60 -5.46 3.19
CA ILE A 167 4.27 -4.43 2.21
C ILE A 167 5.54 -3.69 1.76
N ARG A 168 6.42 -3.31 2.67
CA ARG A 168 7.67 -2.61 2.32
C ARG A 168 8.58 -3.48 1.46
N GLU A 169 8.74 -4.75 1.80
CA GLU A 169 9.53 -5.70 1.02
C GLU A 169 8.98 -5.87 -0.40
N SER A 170 7.65 -5.94 -0.54
CA SER A 170 6.99 -6.20 -1.83
C SER A 170 7.09 -5.06 -2.84
N VAL A 171 7.39 -3.82 -2.40
CA VAL A 171 7.43 -2.64 -3.29
C VAL A 171 8.85 -2.22 -3.71
N ILE A 172 9.90 -2.91 -3.23
CA ILE A 172 11.30 -2.49 -3.46
C ILE A 172 11.69 -2.52 -4.94
N GLU A 173 11.14 -3.46 -5.72
CA GLU A 173 11.52 -3.72 -7.11
C GLU A 173 10.42 -3.35 -8.11
N ILE A 174 9.53 -2.40 -7.76
CA ILE A 174 8.43 -2.01 -8.62
C ILE A 174 8.75 -0.71 -9.33
N ASP A 175 8.89 -0.78 -10.65
CA ASP A 175 9.01 0.37 -11.51
C ASP A 175 7.83 0.48 -12.49
N LYS A 176 7.33 -0.64 -12.98
CA LYS A 176 6.35 -0.72 -14.06
C LYS A 176 5.14 -1.58 -13.68
N LEU A 177 4.03 -1.40 -14.40
CA LEU A 177 2.80 -2.18 -14.19
C LEU A 177 3.02 -3.71 -14.32
N ARG A 178 3.97 -4.17 -15.15
CA ARG A 178 4.31 -5.59 -15.25
C ARG A 178 4.86 -6.18 -13.95
N ASP A 179 5.52 -5.37 -13.14
CA ASP A 179 6.15 -5.84 -11.89
C ASP A 179 5.11 -6.15 -10.82
N ILE A 180 3.87 -5.61 -10.99
CA ILE A 180 2.77 -5.79 -10.04
C ILE A 180 2.27 -7.23 -9.98
N GLU A 181 2.30 -7.96 -11.10
CA GLU A 181 1.93 -9.38 -11.09
C GLU A 181 2.81 -10.19 -10.14
N ASN A 182 4.06 -9.78 -9.97
CA ASN A 182 5.01 -10.41 -9.05
C ASN A 182 4.74 -10.05 -7.59
N ILE A 183 4.14 -8.88 -7.29
CA ILE A 183 3.88 -8.43 -5.91
C ILE A 183 3.00 -9.44 -5.15
N THR A 184 1.97 -9.97 -5.78
CA THR A 184 1.06 -10.91 -5.13
C THR A 184 1.78 -12.17 -4.68
N SER A 185 2.87 -12.56 -5.36
CA SER A 185 3.67 -13.72 -5.01
C SER A 185 4.44 -13.55 -3.70
N TYR A 186 4.84 -12.33 -3.32
CA TYR A 186 5.50 -12.05 -2.03
C TYR A 186 4.64 -12.38 -0.81
N PHE A 187 3.33 -12.44 -0.99
CA PHE A 187 2.38 -12.70 0.09
C PHE A 187 1.93 -14.16 0.17
N THR A 188 2.26 -14.99 -0.81
CA THR A 188 1.75 -16.37 -0.93
C THR A 188 2.21 -17.27 0.21
N ASP A 189 3.43 -17.06 0.73
CA ASP A 189 4.03 -17.88 1.79
C ASP A 189 3.79 -17.33 3.21
N SER A 190 2.86 -16.37 3.35
CA SER A 190 2.57 -15.77 4.66
C SER A 190 1.41 -16.50 5.34
N GLU A 191 1.62 -16.99 6.55
CA GLU A 191 0.55 -17.57 7.38
C GLU A 191 -0.46 -16.50 7.88
N TYR A 192 -0.09 -15.20 7.79
CA TYR A 192 -0.91 -14.07 8.26
C TYR A 192 -1.70 -13.38 7.16
N ILE A 193 -1.41 -13.68 5.89
CA ILE A 193 -2.10 -13.11 4.73
C ILE A 193 -2.66 -14.26 3.91
N SER A 194 -3.99 -14.40 3.91
CA SER A 194 -4.65 -15.53 3.22
C SER A 194 -4.73 -15.31 1.71
N LYS A 195 -4.78 -14.07 1.27
CA LYS A 195 -4.88 -13.72 -0.15
C LYS A 195 -4.36 -12.30 -0.38
N ALA A 196 -3.62 -12.13 -1.47
CA ALA A 196 -3.25 -10.85 -2.02
C ALA A 196 -3.69 -10.78 -3.48
N TYR A 197 -4.36 -9.71 -3.88
CA TYR A 197 -4.83 -9.56 -5.26
C TYR A 197 -4.90 -8.09 -5.69
N LEU A 198 -4.73 -7.88 -6.96
CA LEU A 198 -4.89 -6.60 -7.61
C LEU A 198 -6.38 -6.25 -7.65
N SER A 199 -6.77 -5.16 -6.99
CA SER A 199 -8.17 -4.72 -6.92
C SER A 199 -8.49 -3.58 -7.90
N GLU A 200 -7.52 -2.70 -8.18
CA GLU A 200 -7.69 -1.57 -9.07
C GLU A 200 -6.39 -1.16 -9.73
N VAL A 201 -6.45 -0.77 -11.01
CA VAL A 201 -5.33 -0.17 -11.75
C VAL A 201 -5.85 1.07 -12.48
N ASN A 202 -5.25 2.20 -12.20
CA ASN A 202 -5.49 3.43 -12.92
C ASN A 202 -4.27 3.77 -13.77
N THR A 203 -4.31 3.39 -15.05
CA THR A 203 -3.19 3.61 -15.98
C THR A 203 -2.96 5.08 -16.32
N SER A 204 -3.95 5.96 -16.11
CA SER A 204 -3.80 7.39 -16.37
C SER A 204 -3.00 8.12 -15.28
N THR A 205 -3.09 7.67 -14.03
CA THR A 205 -2.37 8.24 -12.88
C THR A 205 -1.17 7.39 -12.45
N GLY A 206 -1.06 6.15 -12.95
CA GLY A 206 -0.06 5.20 -12.50
C GLY A 206 -0.33 4.64 -11.08
N GLU A 207 -1.57 4.75 -10.61
CA GLU A 207 -1.97 4.25 -9.30
C GLU A 207 -2.45 2.79 -9.38
N VAL A 208 -2.02 2.01 -8.41
CA VAL A 208 -2.38 0.60 -8.27
C VAL A 208 -2.85 0.32 -6.87
N THR A 209 -3.93 -0.43 -6.73
CA THR A 209 -4.46 -0.84 -5.43
C THR A 209 -4.40 -2.36 -5.29
N ILE A 210 -3.70 -2.82 -4.26
CA ILE A 210 -3.60 -4.23 -3.88
C ILE A 210 -4.38 -4.44 -2.60
N THR A 211 -5.23 -5.46 -2.58
CA THR A 211 -6.00 -5.83 -1.40
C THR A 211 -5.41 -7.08 -0.77
N LEU A 212 -5.21 -7.01 0.54
CA LEU A 212 -4.68 -8.09 1.38
C LEU A 212 -5.80 -8.59 2.29
N ASP A 213 -6.08 -9.88 2.24
CA ASP A 213 -7.04 -10.53 3.14
C ASP A 213 -6.31 -11.29 4.25
N ALA A 214 -6.89 -11.33 5.43
CA ALA A 214 -6.38 -12.08 6.58
C ALA A 214 -7.12 -13.41 6.75
N PRO A 215 -6.48 -14.46 7.30
CA PRO A 215 -7.16 -15.66 7.75
C PRO A 215 -8.22 -15.34 8.81
N GLY A 216 -9.40 -15.95 8.73
CA GLY A 216 -10.51 -15.66 9.64
C GLY A 216 -10.21 -15.93 11.11
N GLU A 217 -9.36 -16.93 11.39
CA GLU A 217 -8.96 -17.33 12.75
C GLU A 217 -8.04 -16.30 13.42
N LEU A 218 -7.30 -15.52 12.63
CA LEU A 218 -6.32 -14.54 13.10
C LEU A 218 -6.99 -13.40 13.90
N TYR A 219 -8.22 -13.05 13.53
CA TYR A 219 -9.00 -12.05 14.27
C TYR A 219 -9.23 -12.46 15.73
N ASN A 220 -9.63 -13.73 15.96
CA ASN A 220 -9.88 -14.24 17.31
C ASN A 220 -8.57 -14.35 18.12
N GLN A 221 -7.45 -14.70 17.48
CA GLN A 221 -6.15 -14.72 18.12
C GLN A 221 -5.72 -13.32 18.60
N VAL A 222 -5.88 -12.32 17.76
CA VAL A 222 -5.54 -10.93 18.11
C VAL A 222 -6.47 -10.40 19.20
N LEU A 223 -7.76 -10.74 19.17
CA LEU A 223 -8.68 -10.39 20.26
C LEU A 223 -8.24 -11.01 21.58
N LYS A 224 -7.85 -12.28 21.58
CA LYS A 224 -7.32 -12.95 22.78
C LYS A 224 -6.07 -12.25 23.32
N ASP A 225 -5.15 -11.86 22.44
CA ASP A 225 -3.92 -11.16 22.84
C ASP A 225 -4.22 -9.79 23.48
N ILE A 226 -5.23 -9.07 22.95
CA ILE A 226 -5.60 -7.72 23.45
C ILE A 226 -6.40 -7.80 24.75
N ILE A 227 -7.34 -8.73 24.83
CA ILE A 227 -8.32 -8.81 25.93
C ILE A 227 -7.83 -9.74 27.05
N GLY A 228 -6.95 -10.70 26.73
CA GLY A 228 -6.48 -11.73 27.67
C GLY A 228 -7.48 -12.86 27.92
N ILE A 229 -8.61 -12.88 27.19
CA ILE A 229 -9.69 -13.88 27.33
C ILE A 229 -9.84 -14.63 26.02
N ASN A 230 -10.08 -15.94 26.11
CA ASN A 230 -10.31 -16.76 24.93
C ASN A 230 -11.75 -16.55 24.42
N ILE A 231 -11.89 -16.15 23.15
CA ILE A 231 -13.16 -15.93 22.46
C ILE A 231 -13.26 -16.98 21.36
N GLU A 232 -14.12 -17.97 21.53
CA GLU A 232 -14.27 -19.06 20.58
C GLU A 232 -15.42 -18.80 19.59
N ASN A 233 -16.41 -18.05 20.00
CA ASN A 233 -17.60 -17.80 19.20
C ASN A 233 -18.22 -16.41 19.46
N LYS A 234 -19.23 -16.07 18.67
CA LYS A 234 -19.92 -14.76 18.79
C LYS A 234 -20.68 -14.58 20.10
N ALA A 235 -21.09 -15.66 20.76
CA ALA A 235 -21.78 -15.56 22.04
C ALA A 235 -20.82 -15.10 23.14
N ASP A 236 -19.60 -15.62 23.17
CA ASP A 236 -18.55 -15.18 24.10
C ASP A 236 -18.27 -13.68 23.94
N LEU A 237 -18.21 -13.22 22.70
CA LEU A 237 -18.00 -11.79 22.40
C LEU A 237 -19.17 -10.91 22.92
N LEU A 238 -20.42 -11.39 22.75
CA LEU A 238 -21.60 -10.68 23.27
C LEU A 238 -21.61 -10.63 24.79
N THR A 239 -21.29 -11.72 25.46
CA THR A 239 -21.16 -11.78 26.91
C THR A 239 -20.08 -10.80 27.40
N LEU A 240 -18.91 -10.81 26.76
CA LEU A 240 -17.84 -9.88 27.09
C LEU A 240 -18.28 -8.40 26.95
N PHE A 241 -19.02 -8.06 25.90
CA PHE A 241 -19.54 -6.69 25.74
C PHE A 241 -20.59 -6.33 26.79
N GLN A 242 -21.40 -7.29 27.23
CA GLN A 242 -22.36 -7.07 28.33
C GLN A 242 -21.61 -6.79 29.63
N ASP A 243 -20.65 -7.64 29.99
CA ASP A 243 -19.84 -7.48 31.21
C ASP A 243 -19.04 -6.16 31.17
N TYR A 244 -18.45 -5.83 30.01
CA TYR A 244 -17.74 -4.56 29.81
C TYR A 244 -18.69 -3.36 29.98
N ASN A 245 -19.89 -3.42 29.44
CA ASN A 245 -20.85 -2.33 29.53
C ASN A 245 -21.30 -2.12 31.00
N GLU A 246 -21.53 -3.19 31.74
CA GLU A 246 -21.85 -3.15 33.15
C GLU A 246 -20.71 -2.53 33.98
N ALA A 247 -19.51 -3.09 33.80
CA ALA A 247 -18.30 -2.56 34.45
C ALA A 247 -18.03 -1.09 34.08
N LYS A 248 -18.29 -0.72 32.83
CA LYS A 248 -18.15 0.65 32.35
C LYS A 248 -19.13 1.61 33.02
N GLN A 249 -20.39 1.21 33.18
CA GLN A 249 -21.40 2.01 33.87
C GLN A 249 -21.00 2.24 35.33
N GLU A 250 -20.59 1.20 36.04
CA GLU A 250 -20.10 1.33 37.42
C GLU A 250 -18.85 2.22 37.52
N TYR A 251 -17.88 2.02 36.62
CA TYR A 251 -16.67 2.84 36.57
C TYR A 251 -16.99 4.31 36.31
N ASP A 252 -17.89 4.61 35.38
CA ASP A 252 -18.23 5.99 35.02
C ASP A 252 -18.89 6.74 36.21
N GLN A 253 -19.58 6.05 37.12
CA GLN A 253 -20.11 6.64 38.36
C GLN A 253 -19.01 7.06 39.34
N ILE A 254 -17.92 6.31 39.42
CA ILE A 254 -16.86 6.51 40.43
C ILE A 254 -15.58 7.13 39.89
N LYS A 255 -15.38 7.22 38.56
CA LYS A 255 -14.11 7.64 37.95
C LYS A 255 -13.61 9.00 38.42
N VAL A 256 -14.50 9.96 38.68
CA VAL A 256 -14.16 11.31 39.16
C VAL A 256 -13.65 11.22 40.61
N ALA A 257 -14.35 10.50 41.46
CA ALA A 257 -13.97 10.28 42.85
C ALA A 257 -12.62 9.52 42.92
N LEU A 258 -12.46 8.49 42.09
CA LEU A 258 -11.21 7.72 42.04
C LEU A 258 -10.02 8.58 41.58
N LYS A 259 -10.19 9.48 40.59
CA LYS A 259 -9.17 10.44 40.20
C LYS A 259 -8.79 11.38 41.33
N MET A 260 -9.79 11.89 42.07
CA MET A 260 -9.57 12.75 43.24
C MET A 260 -8.79 12.01 44.34
N VAL A 261 -9.17 10.78 44.67
CA VAL A 261 -8.45 9.95 45.66
C VAL A 261 -7.00 9.79 45.31
N LYS A 262 -6.68 9.51 44.03
CA LYS A 262 -5.29 9.34 43.58
C LYS A 262 -4.46 10.62 43.73
N THR A 263 -5.07 11.79 43.61
CA THR A 263 -4.37 13.08 43.66
C THR A 263 -4.39 13.73 45.06
N THR A 264 -5.48 13.62 45.79
CA THR A 264 -5.67 14.33 47.06
C THR A 264 -5.80 13.43 48.28
N GLY A 265 -5.89 12.12 48.09
CA GLY A 265 -6.15 11.14 49.14
C GLY A 265 -7.59 10.93 49.50
N TYR A 266 -8.52 11.75 49.00
CA TYR A 266 -9.97 11.66 49.29
C TYR A 266 -10.80 12.00 48.06
N GLY A 267 -11.92 11.29 47.85
CA GLY A 267 -12.83 11.53 46.73
C GLY A 267 -14.27 11.13 47.08
N VAL A 268 -15.21 11.83 46.45
CA VAL A 268 -16.65 11.58 46.66
C VAL A 268 -17.32 11.36 45.33
N ALA A 269 -17.98 10.23 45.17
CA ALA A 269 -18.91 9.99 44.05
C ALA A 269 -20.30 10.46 44.52
N SER A 270 -20.76 11.53 43.88
CA SER A 270 -22.08 12.09 44.16
C SER A 270 -23.19 11.21 43.58
N PRO A 271 -24.33 11.08 44.22
CA PRO A 271 -25.46 10.32 43.68
C PRO A 271 -25.97 10.93 42.38
N THR A 272 -26.50 10.08 41.53
CA THR A 272 -27.24 10.50 40.33
C THR A 272 -28.72 10.79 40.66
N LEU A 273 -29.44 11.42 39.73
CA LEU A 273 -30.88 11.65 39.88
C LEU A 273 -31.69 10.35 40.05
N ALA A 274 -31.15 9.25 39.45
CA ALA A 274 -31.79 7.93 39.56
C ALA A 274 -31.67 7.32 40.96
N ASP A 275 -30.65 7.70 41.72
CA ASP A 275 -30.40 7.20 43.07
C ASP A 275 -31.23 7.97 44.12
N MET A 276 -31.88 9.08 43.75
CA MET A 276 -32.62 9.93 44.66
C MET A 276 -33.99 9.36 44.95
N LYS A 277 -34.28 9.14 46.21
CA LYS A 277 -35.61 8.79 46.69
C LYS A 277 -36.26 10.04 47.27
N LEU A 278 -37.42 10.42 46.73
CA LEU A 278 -38.24 11.52 47.23
C LEU A 278 -39.15 11.01 48.31
N ASP A 279 -39.08 11.64 49.47
CA ASP A 279 -40.07 11.45 50.53
C ASP A 279 -41.40 12.08 50.11
N THR A 280 -42.53 11.67 50.80
CA THR A 280 -43.82 12.24 50.54
C THR A 280 -43.82 13.76 50.84
N PRO A 281 -44.30 14.59 49.88
CA PRO A 281 -44.33 16.04 50.08
C PRO A 281 -45.14 16.42 51.34
N GLU A 282 -44.58 17.27 52.19
CA GLU A 282 -45.23 17.79 53.40
C GLU A 282 -45.66 19.24 53.17
N ILE A 283 -46.88 19.58 53.62
CA ILE A 283 -47.30 20.97 53.60
C ILE A 283 -46.73 21.66 54.86
N ILE A 284 -45.97 22.73 54.62
CA ILE A 284 -45.44 23.55 55.71
C ILE A 284 -46.15 24.90 55.78
N LYS A 285 -46.29 25.43 56.97
CA LYS A 285 -46.90 26.76 57.23
C LYS A 285 -45.84 27.68 57.83
N GLN A 286 -45.63 28.82 57.17
CA GLN A 286 -44.71 29.85 57.67
C GLN A 286 -45.48 31.20 57.76
N GLY A 287 -45.89 31.55 58.98
CA GLY A 287 -46.77 32.67 59.21
C GLY A 287 -48.17 32.47 58.60
N SER A 288 -48.57 33.38 57.70
CA SER A 288 -49.82 33.29 56.93
C SER A 288 -49.75 32.57 55.62
N ARG A 289 -48.53 32.05 55.21
CA ARG A 289 -48.31 31.42 53.95
C ARG A 289 -48.07 29.91 54.07
N TYR A 290 -48.51 29.16 53.06
CA TYR A 290 -48.30 27.72 52.96
C TYR A 290 -47.29 27.43 51.88
N GLY A 291 -46.43 26.45 52.09
CA GLY A 291 -45.44 25.95 51.14
C GLY A 291 -45.42 24.43 51.14
N ILE A 292 -44.64 23.86 50.19
CA ILE A 292 -44.42 22.42 50.10
C ILE A 292 -42.95 22.17 50.44
N LYS A 293 -42.73 21.26 51.41
CA LYS A 293 -41.39 20.75 51.72
C LYS A 293 -41.15 19.44 50.94
N LEU A 294 -40.18 19.42 50.13
CA LEU A 294 -39.68 18.23 49.43
C LEU A 294 -38.38 17.80 50.10
N LYS A 295 -38.26 16.53 50.43
CA LYS A 295 -37.06 15.93 50.98
C LYS A 295 -36.62 14.79 50.05
N ALA A 296 -35.36 14.82 49.57
CA ALA A 296 -34.74 13.77 48.81
C ALA A 296 -33.58 13.17 49.60
N VAL A 297 -33.45 11.88 49.55
CA VAL A 297 -32.35 11.12 50.17
C VAL A 297 -31.67 10.31 49.07
N ALA A 298 -30.37 10.41 49.01
CA ALA A 298 -29.54 9.63 48.07
C ALA A 298 -28.23 9.20 48.73
N PRO A 299 -27.73 7.98 48.46
CA PRO A 299 -26.44 7.53 48.95
C PRO A 299 -25.29 8.22 48.21
N SER A 300 -24.20 8.52 48.89
CA SER A 300 -22.92 8.93 48.28
C SER A 300 -21.84 7.94 48.66
N ILE A 301 -20.90 7.71 47.73
CA ILE A 301 -19.74 6.84 47.97
C ILE A 301 -18.54 7.71 48.27
N HIS A 302 -17.89 7.47 49.43
CA HIS A 302 -16.69 8.15 49.89
C HIS A 302 -15.49 7.21 49.77
N MET A 303 -14.45 7.64 49.08
CA MET A 303 -13.20 6.88 48.88
C MET A 303 -12.05 7.58 49.59
N ILE A 304 -11.21 6.81 50.27
CA ILE A 304 -10.04 7.31 51.02
C ILE A 304 -8.85 6.47 50.63
N ARG A 305 -7.73 7.13 50.34
CA ARG A 305 -6.44 6.46 50.14
C ARG A 305 -5.78 6.31 51.53
N VAL A 306 -5.42 5.07 51.86
CA VAL A 306 -4.71 4.73 53.07
C VAL A 306 -3.41 4.04 52.65
N ASP A 307 -2.29 4.51 53.23
CA ASP A 307 -1.00 3.85 53.03
C ASP A 307 -0.90 2.67 54.02
N VAL A 308 -0.63 1.48 53.53
CA VAL A 308 -0.44 0.27 54.32
C VAL A 308 1.03 -0.06 54.33
N GLU A 309 1.62 -0.05 55.53
CA GLU A 309 3.03 -0.47 55.73
C GLU A 309 3.07 -1.98 56.03
N SER A 310 3.88 -2.70 55.29
CA SER A 310 4.11 -4.13 55.49
C SER A 310 5.60 -4.36 55.68
N THR A 311 5.95 -4.93 56.82
CA THR A 311 7.33 -5.26 57.16
C THR A 311 7.54 -6.75 56.95
N PHE A 312 8.56 -7.11 56.20
CA PHE A 312 8.98 -8.47 56.00
C PHE A 312 10.43 -8.62 56.58
N GLU A 313 10.58 -9.36 57.68
CA GLU A 313 11.86 -9.52 58.38
C GLU A 313 12.32 -10.99 58.29
N PRO A 314 12.90 -11.40 57.16
CA PRO A 314 13.48 -12.76 57.07
C PRO A 314 14.74 -12.85 57.87
N ILE A 315 14.83 -13.82 58.78
CA ILE A 315 16.06 -14.14 59.52
C ILE A 315 16.93 -15.03 58.64
N ILE A 316 18.07 -14.48 58.18
CA ILE A 316 19.01 -15.17 57.29
C ILE A 316 20.37 -15.28 58.00
N GLY A 317 20.76 -16.44 58.38
CA GLY A 317 22.01 -16.92 58.98
C GLY A 317 23.06 -15.88 59.39
N SER A 318 23.88 -15.38 58.49
CA SER A 318 24.98 -14.45 58.78
C SER A 318 24.78 -13.06 58.18
N GLU A 319 25.47 -12.05 58.72
CA GLU A 319 25.45 -10.66 58.20
C GLU A 319 25.85 -10.57 56.72
N ILE A 320 26.80 -11.43 56.29
CA ILE A 320 27.26 -11.47 54.89
C ILE A 320 26.14 -11.96 53.98
N GLN A 321 25.44 -13.02 54.34
CA GLN A 321 24.30 -13.58 53.57
C GLN A 321 23.12 -12.59 53.50
N SER A 322 22.91 -11.82 54.56
CA SER A 322 21.87 -10.78 54.58
C SER A 322 22.22 -9.62 53.64
N LYS A 323 23.48 -9.22 53.53
CA LYS A 323 23.93 -8.21 52.59
C LYS A 323 23.82 -8.69 51.13
N GLU A 324 24.18 -9.93 50.86
CA GLU A 324 24.03 -10.53 49.52
C GLU A 324 22.57 -10.60 49.09
N LEU A 325 21.63 -10.90 50.00
CA LEU A 325 20.21 -10.88 49.69
C LEU A 325 19.68 -9.46 49.43
N ILE A 326 20.11 -8.46 50.20
CA ILE A 326 19.76 -7.05 49.95
C ILE A 326 20.24 -6.61 48.56
N ASP A 327 21.50 -6.94 48.21
CA ASP A 327 22.05 -6.62 46.89
C ASP A 327 21.32 -7.32 45.74
N TYR A 328 20.81 -8.52 46.00
CA TYR A 328 19.97 -9.26 45.03
C TYR A 328 18.60 -8.61 44.84
N LEU A 329 17.91 -8.26 45.94
CA LEU A 329 16.58 -7.63 45.91
C LEU A 329 16.58 -6.19 45.39
N MET A 330 17.72 -5.51 45.43
CA MET A 330 17.86 -4.14 44.89
C MET A 330 18.26 -4.10 43.42
N LYS A 331 18.45 -5.25 42.75
CA LYS A 331 18.81 -5.34 41.32
C LYS A 331 17.62 -5.54 40.38
N ASP A 332 16.44 -5.82 40.87
CA ASP A 332 15.16 -5.85 40.19
C ASP A 332 14.40 -4.52 40.39
#